data_de033c2054a6fb3a19f4954d2dcb5bbc
#
_entry.id   de033c2054a6fb3a19f4954d2dcb5bbc
#
_cell.length_a   1.000
_cell.length_b   1.000
_cell.length_c   1.000
_cell.angle_alpha   90.00
_cell.angle_beta   90.00
_cell.angle_gamma   90.00
#
_symmetry.space_group_name_H-M   'P 1'
#
loop_
_entity.id
_entity.type
_entity.pdbx_description
1 polymer ?
#
loop_
_entity_poly.entity_id
_entity_poly.type
_entity_poly.pdbx_seq_one_letter_code
_entity_poly.pdbx_strand_id
1 'polypeptide(L)' 'MKYKLDEIITINDKEWRIAEHRMRGGREWIYTLSHEDVGGTYTTMSLNERAIDGITLKGGTVGGVSEV' A
#
# COMPACT_ATOMS: atom_id res chain seq x y z
N MET A 1 9.60 2.97 -9.92
CA MET A 1 8.85 2.78 -8.67
C MET A 1 7.67 3.73 -8.64
N LYS A 2 6.47 3.16 -8.55
CA LYS A 2 5.25 3.95 -8.65
C LYS A 2 4.79 4.49 -7.29
N TYR A 3 4.94 3.69 -6.23
CA TYR A 3 4.50 4.07 -4.89
C TYR A 3 5.70 4.36 -4.03
N LYS A 4 5.60 5.36 -3.17
CA LYS A 4 6.72 5.85 -2.37
C LYS A 4 6.60 5.39 -0.93
N LEU A 5 7.74 5.37 -0.22
CA LEU A 5 7.73 5.10 1.22
C LEU A 5 6.84 6.12 1.92
N ASP A 6 6.13 5.64 2.93
CA ASP A 6 5.22 6.44 3.76
C ASP A 6 3.95 6.90 3.04
N GLU A 7 3.78 6.51 1.81
CA GLU A 7 2.54 6.78 1.09
C GLU A 7 1.40 5.96 1.70
N ILE A 8 0.21 6.54 1.78
CA ILE A 8 -0.94 5.89 2.40
C ILE A 8 -1.87 5.35 1.32
N ILE A 9 -2.25 4.09 1.47
CA ILE A 9 -3.19 3.44 0.55
C ILE A 9 -4.36 2.93 1.38
N THR A 10 -5.57 3.27 0.98
CA THR A 10 -6.76 2.82 1.69
C THR A 10 -7.28 1.55 1.05
N ILE A 11 -7.41 0.51 1.86
CA ILE A 11 -7.90 -0.79 1.41
C ILE A 11 -8.99 -1.22 2.39
N ASN A 12 -10.22 -1.38 1.90
CA ASN A 12 -11.37 -1.79 2.72
C ASN A 12 -11.53 -0.90 3.96
N ASP A 13 -11.46 0.41 3.75
CA ASP A 13 -11.61 1.42 4.80
C ASP A 13 -10.50 1.41 5.85
N LYS A 14 -9.40 0.73 5.57
CA LYS A 14 -8.24 0.74 6.45
C LYS A 14 -7.09 1.40 5.74
N GLU A 15 -6.34 2.20 6.48
CA GLU A 15 -5.17 2.87 5.93
C GLU A 15 -3.94 2.02 6.09
N TRP A 16 -3.23 1.82 4.98
CA TRP A 16 -2.00 1.07 4.96
C TRP A 16 -0.88 1.99 4.51
N ARG A 17 0.20 1.98 5.23
CA ARG A 17 1.36 2.79 4.90
C ARG A 17 2.39 1.92 4.20
N ILE A 18 3.01 2.45 3.15
CA ILE A 18 4.09 1.72 2.48
C ILE A 18 5.33 1.84 3.33
N ALA A 19 5.70 0.72 3.97
CA ALA A 19 6.81 0.68 4.90
C ALA A 19 8.13 0.35 4.21
N GLU A 20 8.06 -0.48 3.17
CA GLU A 20 9.25 -0.91 2.43
C GLU A 20 8.91 -1.16 0.99
N HIS A 21 9.93 -1.10 0.14
CA HIS A 21 9.80 -1.52 -1.24
C HIS A 21 11.07 -2.23 -1.66
N ARG A 22 10.94 -3.15 -2.61
CA ARG A 22 12.11 -3.85 -3.15
C ARG A 22 11.80 -4.30 -4.56
N MET A 23 12.85 -4.51 -5.33
CA MET A 23 12.74 -5.03 -6.69
C MET A 23 12.97 -6.54 -6.65
N ARG A 24 12.06 -7.30 -7.25
CA ARG A 24 12.18 -8.73 -7.34
C ARG A 24 12.48 -9.13 -8.77
N GLY A 25 13.59 -9.87 -8.95
CA GLY A 25 13.97 -10.37 -10.25
C GLY A 25 14.27 -9.29 -11.28
N GLY A 26 14.56 -8.07 -10.84
CA GLY A 26 14.85 -6.97 -11.72
C GLY A 26 13.65 -6.47 -12.54
N ARG A 27 12.46 -6.94 -12.23
CA ARG A 27 11.29 -6.63 -13.05
C ARG A 27 10.07 -6.16 -12.28
N GLU A 28 9.96 -6.53 -11.03
CA GLU A 28 8.72 -6.35 -10.30
C GLU A 28 8.98 -5.67 -8.97
N TRP A 29 8.28 -4.56 -8.73
CA TRP A 29 8.34 -3.90 -7.45
C TRP A 29 7.39 -4.56 -6.48
N ILE A 30 7.92 -4.92 -5.30
CA ILE A 30 7.14 -5.50 -4.21
C ILE A 30 7.14 -4.48 -3.08
N TYR A 31 5.97 -4.24 -2.52
CA TYR A 31 5.81 -3.28 -1.43
C TYR A 31 5.33 -4.00 -0.18
N THR A 32 5.88 -3.62 0.96
CA THR A 32 5.38 -4.08 2.24
C THR A 32 4.55 -2.96 2.82
N LEU A 33 3.29 -3.27 3.09
CA LEU A 33 2.34 -2.33 3.64
C LEU A 33 2.12 -2.63 5.11
N SER A 34 1.93 -1.59 5.91
CA SER A 34 1.75 -1.71 7.35
C SER A 34 0.49 -0.99 7.76
N HIS A 35 -0.31 -1.64 8.58
CA HIS A 35 -1.55 -1.08 9.13
C HIS A 35 -1.50 -1.20 10.63
N GLU A 36 -1.80 -0.10 11.33
CA GLU A 36 -1.88 -0.10 12.78
C GLU A 36 -3.35 -0.13 13.19
N ASP A 37 -3.74 -1.12 13.98
CA ASP A 37 -5.11 -1.20 14.45
C ASP A 37 -5.29 -0.38 15.73
N VAL A 38 -6.52 -0.35 16.24
CA VAL A 38 -6.85 0.49 17.40
C VAL A 38 -6.10 0.08 18.66
N GLY A 39 -5.62 -1.14 18.73
CA GLY A 39 -4.86 -1.62 19.88
C GLY A 39 -3.38 -1.33 19.77
N GLY A 40 -2.94 -0.70 18.69
CA GLY A 40 -1.52 -0.41 18.48
C GLY A 40 -0.75 -1.57 17.87
N THR A 41 -1.43 -2.63 17.45
CA THR A 41 -0.78 -3.76 16.82
C THR A 41 -0.64 -3.49 15.33
N TYR A 42 0.54 -3.81 14.80
CA TYR A 42 0.79 -3.63 13.38
C TYR A 42 0.57 -4.93 12.64
N THR A 43 -0.11 -4.82 11.51
CA THR A 43 -0.26 -5.93 10.57
C THR A 43 0.46 -5.54 9.30
N THR A 44 1.20 -6.47 8.71
CA THR A 44 1.91 -6.20 7.46
C THR A 44 1.47 -7.17 6.38
N MET A 45 1.57 -6.72 5.14
CA MET A 45 1.35 -7.59 3.99
C MET A 45 2.22 -7.11 2.85
N SER A 46 2.54 -8.02 1.93
CA SER A 46 3.35 -7.69 0.77
C SER A 46 2.49 -7.79 -0.48
N LEU A 47 2.58 -6.78 -1.34
CA LEU A 47 1.84 -6.74 -2.60
C LEU A 47 2.76 -6.24 -3.69
N ASN A 48 2.59 -6.75 -4.90
CA ASN A 48 3.31 -6.19 -6.03
C ASN A 48 2.57 -4.96 -6.54
N GLU A 49 3.22 -4.23 -7.42
CA GLU A 49 2.68 -2.97 -7.93
C GLU A 49 1.35 -3.18 -8.65
N ARG A 50 1.25 -4.28 -9.39
CA ARG A 50 0.02 -4.58 -10.12
C ARG A 50 -1.16 -4.82 -9.17
N ALA A 51 -0.90 -5.48 -8.04
CA ALA A 51 -1.95 -5.75 -7.06
C ALA A 51 -2.45 -4.45 -6.45
N ILE A 52 -1.53 -3.54 -6.14
CA ILE A 52 -1.90 -2.23 -5.60
C ILE A 52 -2.69 -1.44 -6.64
N ASP A 53 -2.26 -1.45 -7.88
CA ASP A 53 -2.99 -0.78 -8.97
C ASP A 53 -4.42 -1.29 -9.07
N GLY A 54 -4.62 -2.60 -8.95
CA GLY A 54 -5.95 -3.19 -9.01
C GLY A 54 -6.86 -2.71 -7.88
N ILE A 55 -6.28 -2.57 -6.69
CA ILE A 55 -7.03 -2.08 -5.53
C ILE A 55 -7.43 -0.62 -5.72
N THR A 56 -6.50 0.22 -6.16
CA THR A 56 -6.78 1.63 -6.33
C THR A 56 -7.80 1.88 -7.44
N LEU A 57 -7.76 1.08 -8.49
CA LEU A 57 -8.76 1.19 -9.55
C LEU A 57 -10.16 0.82 -9.08
N LYS A 58 -10.25 0.03 -8.01
CA LYS A 58 -11.54 -0.40 -7.45
C LYS A 58 -12.01 0.49 -6.31
N GLY A 59 -11.46 1.67 -6.18
CA GLY A 59 -11.91 2.61 -5.18
C GLY A 59 -10.98 2.83 -4.01
N GLY A 60 -9.78 2.27 -4.06
CA GLY A 60 -8.79 2.59 -3.05
C GLY A 60 -8.30 4.02 -3.21
N THR A 61 -7.75 4.58 -2.15
CA THR A 61 -7.21 5.93 -2.15
C THR A 61 -5.71 5.87 -1.98
N VAL A 62 -4.98 6.59 -2.82
CA VAL A 62 -3.53 6.62 -2.77
C VAL A 62 -3.07 7.98 -2.29
N GLY A 63 -2.00 7.98 -1.47
CA GLY A 63 -1.40 9.22 -1.00
C GLY A 63 -2.16 9.90 0.11
N GLY A 64 -3.11 9.22 0.71
CA GLY A 64 -3.89 9.80 1.78
C GLY A 64 -4.85 10.90 1.34
N VAL A 65 -5.02 11.06 0.03
CA VAL A 65 -5.88 12.08 -0.53
C VAL A 65 -7.19 11.44 -0.95
N SER A 66 -8.28 11.95 -0.42
CA SER A 66 -9.58 11.48 -0.82
C SER A 66 -10.05 12.30 -2.01
N GLU A 67 -10.16 11.68 -3.13
CA GLU A 67 -10.68 12.34 -4.32
C GLU A 67 -12.18 12.27 -4.31
N VAL A 68 -12.76 13.38 -4.47
CA VAL A 68 -14.22 13.49 -4.39
C VAL A 68 -14.80 13.60 -5.78
#